data_78d3b4d8aed9f09514b1661c52408c4f
#
_entry.id   78d3b4d8aed9f09514b1661c52408c4f
#
_cell.length_a   1.000
_cell.length_b   1.000
_cell.length_c   1.000
_cell.angle_alpha   90.00
_cell.angle_beta   90.00
_cell.angle_gamma   90.00
#
_symmetry.space_group_name_H-M   'P 1'
#
loop_
_entity.id
_entity.type
_entity.pdbx_description
1 polymer ?
#
loop_
_entity_poly.entity_id
_entity_poly.type
_entity_poly.pdbx_seq_one_letter_code
_entity_poly.pdbx_strand_id
1 'polypeptide(L)'
;RKPPNVDFATFLRTLPLIDMTDRAGSPSWDWRNFLERSPDDPWWDKQGYLAPDDSVSVAALHISSWFDMAGEALEEAALFKKNALNDRARTGQYAIIAPTTHCAFMAANSQTKVGDLDVGDARLHYAETYLAWYDRWLRDNARAIDSLPRIQYYVIGRNEWRKSDTWPVSGMRATGRWSTFSGAN
;
A
#
# COMPACT_ATOMS: atom_id res chain seq x y z
N ARG A 1 29.21 1.13 9.30
CA ARG A 1 29.52 2.49 8.77
C ARG A 1 28.38 3.40 9.14
N LYS A 2 28.65 4.54 9.78
CA LYS A 2 27.63 5.54 10.08
C LYS A 2 27.13 6.13 8.75
N PRO A 3 25.83 6.26 8.52
CA PRO A 3 25.33 6.87 7.28
C PRO A 3 25.87 8.31 7.18
N PRO A 4 26.12 8.82 5.97
CA PRO A 4 26.56 10.19 5.78
C PRO A 4 25.53 11.16 6.37
N ASN A 5 26.01 12.25 6.97
CA ASN A 5 25.14 13.29 7.49
C ASN A 5 24.64 14.11 6.30
N VAL A 6 23.46 13.79 5.78
CA VAL A 6 22.86 14.48 4.62
C VAL A 6 22.10 15.71 5.13
N ASP A 7 22.45 16.89 4.64
CA ASP A 7 21.61 18.08 4.82
C ASP A 7 20.37 17.97 3.92
N PHE A 8 19.29 17.45 4.47
CA PHE A 8 18.04 17.27 3.74
C PHE A 8 17.44 18.57 3.21
N ALA A 9 17.66 19.70 3.85
CA ALA A 9 17.15 20.98 3.36
C ALA A 9 17.86 21.42 2.06
N THR A 10 19.16 21.26 2.00
CA THR A 10 19.96 21.49 0.79
C THR A 10 19.65 20.44 -0.26
N PHE A 11 19.57 19.17 0.14
CA PHE A 11 19.22 18.05 -0.73
C PHE A 11 17.91 18.30 -1.50
N LEU A 12 16.82 18.64 -0.79
CA LEU A 12 15.50 18.85 -1.39
C LEU A 12 15.39 20.12 -2.25
N ARG A 13 16.38 21.04 -2.17
CA ARG A 13 16.42 22.28 -2.98
C ARG A 13 17.37 22.19 -4.17
N THR A 14 18.04 21.05 -4.33
CA THR A 14 19.02 20.88 -5.41
C THR A 14 18.33 20.72 -6.75
N LEU A 15 18.72 21.56 -7.72
CA LEU A 15 18.32 21.45 -9.11
C LEU A 15 19.58 21.42 -9.99
N PRO A 16 19.59 20.68 -11.11
CA PRO A 16 18.54 19.73 -11.51
C PRO A 16 18.49 18.50 -10.57
N LEU A 17 17.35 17.85 -10.49
CA LEU A 17 17.12 16.69 -9.57
C LEU A 17 18.13 15.56 -9.77
N ILE A 18 18.65 15.39 -10.98
CA ILE A 18 19.61 14.34 -11.31
C ILE A 18 20.92 14.45 -10.51
N ASP A 19 21.30 15.69 -10.12
CA ASP A 19 22.52 15.95 -9.36
C ASP A 19 22.30 15.90 -7.84
N MET A 20 21.07 15.64 -7.39
CA MET A 20 20.66 15.78 -5.99
C MET A 20 21.49 14.88 -5.06
N THR A 21 21.68 13.62 -5.42
CA THR A 21 22.46 12.66 -4.63
C THR A 21 23.95 12.98 -4.61
N ASP A 22 24.50 13.39 -5.74
CA ASP A 22 25.91 13.72 -5.87
C ASP A 22 26.27 14.94 -5.03
N ARG A 23 25.46 16.00 -5.10
CA ARG A 23 25.64 17.23 -4.30
C ARG A 23 25.43 17.02 -2.80
N ALA A 24 24.56 16.07 -2.43
CA ALA A 24 24.35 15.70 -1.03
C ALA A 24 25.45 14.81 -0.45
N GLY A 25 26.43 14.37 -1.26
CA GLY A 25 27.45 13.41 -0.85
C GLY A 25 26.87 12.03 -0.54
N SER A 26 25.70 11.72 -1.09
CA SER A 26 25.10 10.40 -0.97
C SER A 26 25.90 9.39 -1.80
N PRO A 27 26.05 8.15 -1.34
CA PRO A 27 26.61 7.10 -2.19
C PRO A 27 25.85 7.00 -3.51
N SER A 28 26.59 6.90 -4.61
CA SER A 28 26.00 6.62 -5.93
C SER A 28 25.23 5.31 -5.89
N TRP A 29 23.97 5.33 -6.20
CA TRP A 29 23.09 4.21 -6.42
C TRP A 29 22.15 4.54 -7.57
N ASP A 30 21.14 3.77 -7.86
CA ASP A 30 20.37 3.83 -9.11
C ASP A 30 19.61 5.15 -9.41
N TRP A 31 19.77 6.19 -8.60
CA TRP A 31 19.07 7.49 -8.77
C TRP A 31 19.14 8.03 -10.18
N ARG A 32 20.34 8.13 -10.75
CA ARG A 32 20.54 8.61 -12.13
C ARG A 32 19.84 7.71 -13.14
N ASN A 33 19.97 6.39 -12.98
CA ASN A 33 19.27 5.41 -13.82
C ASN A 33 17.75 5.56 -13.79
N PHE A 34 17.17 5.87 -12.63
CA PHE A 34 15.74 6.16 -12.52
C PHE A 34 15.34 7.42 -13.26
N LEU A 35 16.09 8.51 -13.11
CA LEU A 35 15.73 9.82 -13.66
C LEU A 35 15.98 9.97 -15.16
N GLU A 36 16.95 9.25 -15.73
CA GLU A 36 17.30 9.31 -17.15
C GLU A 36 16.39 8.45 -18.04
N ARG A 37 15.61 7.54 -17.43
CA ARG A 37 14.73 6.62 -18.17
C ARG A 37 13.36 7.24 -18.42
N SER A 38 12.83 6.98 -19.62
CA SER A 38 11.42 7.28 -19.89
C SER A 38 10.52 6.32 -19.13
N PRO A 39 9.26 6.68 -18.84
CA PRO A 39 8.28 5.78 -18.22
C PRO A 39 8.06 4.46 -19.00
N ASP A 40 8.28 4.49 -20.32
CA ASP A 40 8.07 3.33 -21.21
C ASP A 40 9.33 2.49 -21.41
N ASP A 41 10.43 2.76 -20.68
CA ASP A 41 11.67 2.02 -20.85
C ASP A 41 11.48 0.56 -20.37
N PRO A 42 11.75 -0.47 -21.20
CA PRO A 42 11.64 -1.89 -20.82
C PRO A 42 12.52 -2.30 -19.64
N TRP A 43 13.41 -1.43 -19.22
CA TRP A 43 14.20 -1.64 -18.00
C TRP A 43 13.31 -1.74 -16.75
N TRP A 44 12.18 -1.04 -16.72
CA TRP A 44 11.23 -1.08 -15.60
C TRP A 44 10.65 -2.47 -15.38
N ASP A 45 10.42 -3.24 -16.42
CA ASP A 45 9.89 -4.61 -16.34
C ASP A 45 10.81 -5.54 -15.54
N LYS A 46 12.11 -5.21 -15.49
CA LYS A 46 13.14 -5.99 -14.78
C LYS A 46 13.28 -5.60 -13.31
N GLN A 47 12.59 -4.55 -12.87
CA GLN A 47 12.69 -4.05 -11.48
C GLN A 47 11.76 -4.76 -10.52
N GLY A 48 11.04 -5.78 -10.95
CA GLY A 48 10.16 -6.56 -10.10
C GLY A 48 8.81 -5.88 -9.80
N TYR A 49 8.39 -4.94 -10.61
CA TYR A 49 7.02 -4.44 -10.56
C TYR A 49 6.05 -5.54 -10.96
N LEU A 50 4.89 -5.56 -10.31
CA LEU A 50 3.85 -6.52 -10.59
C LEU A 50 3.27 -6.29 -11.99
N ALA A 51 3.41 -7.29 -12.86
CA ALA A 51 2.82 -7.26 -14.20
C ALA A 51 1.40 -7.87 -14.21
N PRO A 52 0.53 -7.47 -15.15
CA PRO A 52 -0.86 -7.94 -15.20
C PRO A 52 -1.03 -9.46 -15.38
N ASP A 53 0.00 -10.15 -15.84
CA ASP A 53 0.06 -11.60 -16.08
C ASP A 53 0.88 -12.37 -15.04
N ASP A 54 1.46 -11.66 -14.05
CA ASP A 54 2.15 -12.30 -12.96
C ASP A 54 1.22 -13.24 -12.18
N SER A 55 1.72 -14.40 -11.83
CA SER A 55 0.96 -15.42 -11.13
C SER A 55 1.54 -15.71 -9.75
N VAL A 56 0.67 -16.02 -8.80
CA VAL A 56 1.05 -16.24 -7.40
C VAL A 56 0.55 -17.57 -6.86
N SER A 57 1.31 -18.15 -5.95
CA SER A 57 0.98 -19.42 -5.28
C SER A 57 0.77 -19.28 -3.77
N VAL A 58 0.81 -18.05 -3.24
CA VAL A 58 0.77 -17.75 -1.80
C VAL A 58 -0.48 -16.98 -1.41
N ALA A 59 -0.88 -17.15 -0.16
CA ALA A 59 -1.83 -16.24 0.49
C ALA A 59 -1.12 -14.93 0.83
N ALA A 60 -1.84 -13.79 0.74
CA ALA A 60 -1.30 -12.48 1.08
C ALA A 60 -2.30 -11.65 1.90
N LEU A 61 -1.76 -10.86 2.82
CA LEU A 61 -2.48 -9.86 3.60
C LEU A 61 -1.97 -8.49 3.17
N HIS A 62 -2.75 -7.82 2.33
CA HIS A 62 -2.45 -6.50 1.79
C HIS A 62 -2.91 -5.44 2.79
N ILE A 63 -1.99 -4.63 3.29
CA ILE A 63 -2.32 -3.56 4.23
C ILE A 63 -1.84 -2.23 3.67
N SER A 64 -2.77 -1.28 3.54
CA SER A 64 -2.50 0.06 3.08
C SER A 64 -3.40 1.08 3.77
N SER A 65 -3.32 2.32 3.36
CA SER A 65 -4.08 3.44 3.92
C SER A 65 -4.65 4.32 2.82
N TRP A 66 -5.80 4.98 3.07
CA TRP A 66 -6.45 5.85 2.08
C TRP A 66 -5.57 7.01 1.61
N PHE A 67 -4.69 7.50 2.47
CA PHE A 67 -3.74 8.57 2.15
C PHE A 67 -2.34 8.01 1.81
N ASP A 68 -2.32 6.84 1.20
CA ASP A 68 -1.17 6.10 0.70
C ASP A 68 -1.57 5.39 -0.60
N MET A 69 -1.20 4.15 -0.80
CA MET A 69 -1.41 3.34 -2.01
C MET A 69 -2.61 2.38 -1.86
N ALA A 70 -3.73 2.85 -1.30
CA ALA A 70 -4.90 2.00 -1.02
C ALA A 70 -5.51 1.38 -2.28
N GLY A 71 -5.59 2.15 -3.38
CA GLY A 71 -6.08 1.67 -4.67
C GLY A 71 -5.23 0.52 -5.19
N GLU A 72 -3.93 0.70 -5.20
CA GLU A 72 -2.96 -0.29 -5.67
C GLU A 72 -3.01 -1.58 -4.84
N ALA A 73 -3.08 -1.48 -3.51
CA ALA A 73 -3.19 -2.66 -2.64
C ALA A 73 -4.47 -3.48 -2.90
N LEU A 74 -5.58 -2.83 -3.22
CA LEU A 74 -6.83 -3.50 -3.57
C LEU A 74 -6.78 -4.12 -4.97
N GLU A 75 -6.16 -3.45 -5.93
CA GLU A 75 -5.93 -3.96 -7.28
C GLU A 75 -4.96 -5.15 -7.27
N GLU A 76 -3.90 -5.07 -6.48
CA GLU A 76 -2.95 -6.16 -6.28
C GLU A 76 -3.63 -7.40 -5.67
N ALA A 77 -4.45 -7.23 -4.64
CA ALA A 77 -5.22 -8.33 -4.05
C ALA A 77 -6.16 -8.98 -5.07
N ALA A 78 -6.79 -8.18 -5.93
CA ALA A 78 -7.65 -8.66 -7.01
C ALA A 78 -6.85 -9.41 -8.09
N LEU A 79 -5.69 -8.89 -8.47
CA LEU A 79 -4.79 -9.51 -9.44
C LEU A 79 -4.26 -10.85 -8.93
N PHE A 80 -3.81 -10.91 -7.69
CA PHE A 80 -3.33 -12.14 -7.04
C PHE A 80 -4.42 -13.21 -6.98
N LYS A 81 -5.65 -12.81 -6.68
CA LYS A 81 -6.80 -13.72 -6.71
C LYS A 81 -7.09 -14.23 -8.13
N LYS A 82 -7.05 -13.34 -9.12
CA LYS A 82 -7.32 -13.66 -10.53
C LYS A 82 -6.28 -14.62 -11.10
N ASN A 83 -5.00 -14.36 -10.84
CA ASN A 83 -3.86 -15.08 -11.40
C ASN A 83 -3.32 -16.17 -10.44
N ALA A 84 -4.14 -16.61 -9.50
CA ALA A 84 -3.77 -17.61 -8.50
C ALA A 84 -3.49 -18.98 -9.15
N LEU A 85 -2.34 -19.55 -8.87
CA LEU A 85 -1.92 -20.87 -9.35
C LEU A 85 -2.57 -22.04 -8.59
N ASN A 86 -3.13 -21.76 -7.41
CA ASN A 86 -3.75 -22.79 -6.55
C ASN A 86 -4.86 -22.19 -5.68
N ASP A 87 -5.59 -23.05 -4.97
CA ASP A 87 -6.70 -22.64 -4.12
C ASP A 87 -6.24 -21.80 -2.91
N ARG A 88 -5.06 -22.08 -2.36
CA ARG A 88 -4.48 -21.30 -1.26
C ARG A 88 -4.31 -19.83 -1.67
N ALA A 89 -3.75 -19.57 -2.83
CA ALA A 89 -3.60 -18.23 -3.36
C ALA A 89 -4.96 -17.61 -3.70
N ARG A 90 -5.84 -18.37 -4.37
CA ARG A 90 -7.16 -17.88 -4.81
C ARG A 90 -8.05 -17.47 -3.65
N THR A 91 -8.05 -18.24 -2.57
CA THR A 91 -8.88 -18.01 -1.39
C THR A 91 -8.16 -17.30 -0.26
N GLY A 92 -6.88 -17.03 -0.39
CA GLY A 92 -6.02 -16.47 0.66
C GLY A 92 -5.68 -14.99 0.49
N GLN A 93 -6.40 -14.23 -0.35
CA GLN A 93 -6.15 -12.81 -0.49
C GLN A 93 -7.05 -12.01 0.47
N TYR A 94 -6.44 -11.19 1.32
CA TYR A 94 -7.09 -10.35 2.31
C TYR A 94 -6.56 -8.93 2.21
N ALA A 95 -7.40 -7.92 2.49
CA ALA A 95 -6.99 -6.52 2.46
C ALA A 95 -7.49 -5.74 3.66
N ILE A 96 -6.65 -4.83 4.18
CA ILE A 96 -7.00 -3.88 5.24
C ILE A 96 -6.62 -2.49 4.75
N ILE A 97 -7.59 -1.57 4.73
CA ILE A 97 -7.37 -0.18 4.32
C ILE A 97 -7.69 0.76 5.48
N ALA A 98 -6.65 1.35 6.04
CA ALA A 98 -6.72 2.25 7.18
C ALA A 98 -6.97 3.71 6.73
N PRO A 99 -7.47 4.60 7.62
CA PRO A 99 -7.67 6.01 7.29
C PRO A 99 -6.43 6.86 7.57
N THR A 100 -5.25 6.33 7.40
CA THR A 100 -3.99 7.00 7.77
C THR A 100 -3.11 7.29 6.56
N THR A 101 -1.93 7.86 6.80
CA THR A 101 -0.86 8.02 5.81
C THR A 101 0.05 6.79 5.78
N HIS A 102 1.05 6.82 4.92
CA HIS A 102 2.05 5.75 4.75
C HIS A 102 2.60 5.25 6.09
N CYS A 103 2.52 3.96 6.32
CA CYS A 103 2.98 3.24 7.52
C CYS A 103 2.40 3.71 8.87
N ALA A 104 1.46 4.66 8.91
CA ALA A 104 0.93 5.21 10.15
C ALA A 104 -0.24 4.42 10.74
N PHE A 105 -0.70 3.36 10.09
CA PHE A 105 -1.88 2.60 10.53
C PHE A 105 -1.70 1.95 11.91
N MET A 106 -0.50 1.51 12.28
CA MET A 106 -0.23 0.94 13.60
C MET A 106 -0.21 1.99 14.73
N ALA A 107 -0.03 3.26 14.40
CA ALA A 107 -0.05 4.37 15.35
C ALA A 107 -1.45 4.97 15.55
N ALA A 108 -2.47 4.46 14.84
CA ALA A 108 -3.85 4.90 14.99
C ALA A 108 -4.34 4.73 16.43
N ASN A 109 -5.09 5.71 16.94
CA ASN A 109 -5.59 5.76 18.30
C ASN A 109 -7.06 6.19 18.33
N SER A 110 -7.62 6.45 19.52
CA SER A 110 -9.02 6.85 19.68
C SER A 110 -9.35 8.26 19.18
N GLN A 111 -8.33 9.05 18.81
CA GLN A 111 -8.44 10.41 18.31
C GLN A 111 -7.46 10.62 17.14
N THR A 112 -7.51 9.72 16.18
CA THR A 112 -6.60 9.75 15.02
C THR A 112 -6.91 10.95 14.14
N LYS A 113 -5.85 11.68 13.75
CA LYS A 113 -5.91 12.78 12.78
C LYS A 113 -4.96 12.52 11.61
N VAL A 114 -5.35 12.98 10.43
CA VAL A 114 -4.53 12.96 9.22
C VAL A 114 -4.52 14.37 8.65
N GLY A 115 -3.42 15.10 8.87
CA GLY A 115 -3.43 16.54 8.69
C GLY A 115 -4.48 17.19 9.60
N ASP A 116 -5.35 18.00 9.01
CA ASP A 116 -6.46 18.64 9.72
C ASP A 116 -7.72 17.77 9.82
N LEU A 117 -7.74 16.61 9.18
CA LEU A 117 -8.89 15.72 9.15
C LEU A 117 -8.93 14.87 10.42
N ASP A 118 -10.02 14.97 11.19
CA ASP A 118 -10.30 14.09 12.31
C ASP A 118 -11.03 12.84 11.80
N VAL A 119 -10.40 11.70 11.97
CA VAL A 119 -10.96 10.39 11.59
C VAL A 119 -11.42 9.58 12.82
N GLY A 120 -11.33 10.15 14.02
CA GLY A 120 -11.81 9.52 15.24
C GLY A 120 -11.06 8.27 15.66
N ASP A 121 -11.77 7.27 16.18
CA ASP A 121 -11.17 6.02 16.61
C ASP A 121 -10.87 5.09 15.43
N ALA A 122 -9.64 5.16 14.95
CA ALA A 122 -9.15 4.36 13.83
C ALA A 122 -8.34 3.13 14.25
N ARG A 123 -8.36 2.78 15.54
CA ARG A 123 -7.61 1.62 16.05
C ARG A 123 -8.07 0.32 15.38
N LEU A 124 -7.11 -0.54 15.12
CA LEU A 124 -7.31 -1.93 14.74
C LEU A 124 -6.26 -2.80 15.43
N HIS A 125 -6.60 -4.02 15.77
CA HIS A 125 -5.71 -4.96 16.46
C HIS A 125 -4.75 -5.63 15.46
N TYR A 126 -3.81 -4.86 14.92
CA TYR A 126 -2.87 -5.35 13.90
C TYR A 126 -1.97 -6.46 14.39
N ALA A 127 -1.48 -6.38 15.63
CA ALA A 127 -0.60 -7.40 16.20
C ALA A 127 -1.31 -8.76 16.28
N GLU A 128 -2.54 -8.77 16.77
CA GLU A 128 -3.39 -9.97 16.84
C GLU A 128 -3.72 -10.49 15.42
N THR A 129 -3.97 -9.59 14.48
CA THR A 129 -4.21 -9.95 13.08
C THR A 129 -2.99 -10.62 12.46
N TYR A 130 -1.79 -10.08 12.69
CA TYR A 130 -0.55 -10.70 12.20
C TYR A 130 -0.30 -12.07 12.82
N LEU A 131 -0.47 -12.19 14.13
CA LEU A 131 -0.31 -13.47 14.82
C LEU A 131 -1.29 -14.51 14.29
N ALA A 132 -2.57 -14.16 14.14
CA ALA A 132 -3.59 -15.04 13.57
C ALA A 132 -3.27 -15.42 12.12
N TRP A 133 -2.79 -14.46 11.32
CA TRP A 133 -2.36 -14.68 9.94
C TRP A 133 -1.24 -15.70 9.84
N TYR A 134 -0.16 -15.52 10.62
CA TYR A 134 0.98 -16.45 10.63
C TYR A 134 0.60 -17.80 11.23
N ASP A 135 -0.26 -17.83 12.25
CA ASP A 135 -0.76 -19.08 12.82
C ASP A 135 -1.53 -19.90 11.78
N ARG A 136 -2.34 -19.25 10.95
CA ARG A 136 -3.05 -19.87 9.83
C ARG A 136 -2.11 -20.44 8.78
N TRP A 137 -1.14 -19.65 8.32
CA TRP A 137 -0.40 -20.00 7.11
C TRP A 137 0.94 -20.68 7.34
N LEU A 138 1.53 -20.53 8.51
CA LEU A 138 2.78 -21.17 8.90
C LEU A 138 2.59 -22.37 9.82
N ARG A 139 1.47 -22.42 10.56
CA ARG A 139 1.20 -23.50 11.53
C ARG A 139 -0.05 -24.30 11.18
N ASP A 140 -0.65 -24.06 10.03
CA ASP A 140 -1.85 -24.72 9.49
C ASP A 140 -3.07 -24.69 10.43
N ASN A 141 -3.16 -23.70 11.32
CA ASN A 141 -4.31 -23.49 12.16
C ASN A 141 -5.46 -22.91 11.33
N ALA A 142 -6.33 -23.77 10.81
CA ALA A 142 -7.41 -23.36 9.91
C ALA A 142 -8.35 -22.31 10.52
N ARG A 143 -8.54 -22.33 11.85
CA ARG A 143 -9.48 -21.44 12.55
C ARG A 143 -8.89 -20.08 12.95
N ALA A 144 -7.58 -19.89 12.85
CA ALA A 144 -6.91 -18.69 13.33
C ALA A 144 -7.44 -17.40 12.71
N ILE A 145 -7.94 -17.44 11.48
CA ILE A 145 -8.46 -16.28 10.73
C ILE A 145 -9.97 -16.35 10.45
N ASP A 146 -10.73 -17.21 11.11
CA ASP A 146 -12.18 -17.33 10.88
C ASP A 146 -12.95 -16.03 11.11
N SER A 147 -12.45 -15.16 12.00
CA SER A 147 -13.03 -13.86 12.29
C SER A 147 -12.47 -12.73 11.39
N LEU A 148 -11.44 -12.99 10.61
CA LEU A 148 -10.82 -11.98 9.76
C LEU A 148 -11.65 -11.82 8.47
N PRO A 149 -12.23 -10.65 8.20
CA PRO A 149 -12.96 -10.41 6.96
C PRO A 149 -11.99 -10.37 5.77
N ARG A 150 -12.49 -10.73 4.59
CA ARG A 150 -11.70 -10.66 3.35
C ARG A 150 -11.16 -9.27 3.09
N ILE A 151 -12.01 -8.28 3.30
CA ILE A 151 -11.67 -6.87 3.15
C ILE A 151 -12.18 -6.13 4.37
N GLN A 152 -11.29 -5.40 5.02
CA GLN A 152 -11.61 -4.50 6.10
C GLN A 152 -11.14 -3.09 5.72
N TYR A 153 -12.05 -2.12 5.75
CA TYR A 153 -11.74 -0.77 5.31
C TYR A 153 -12.40 0.26 6.20
N TYR A 154 -11.75 1.40 6.33
CA TYR A 154 -12.29 2.52 7.11
C TYR A 154 -13.10 3.47 6.25
N VAL A 155 -14.28 3.86 6.69
CA VAL A 155 -15.14 4.84 6.01
C VAL A 155 -14.92 6.21 6.62
N ILE A 156 -14.16 7.06 5.91
CA ILE A 156 -13.91 8.45 6.29
C ILE A 156 -15.24 9.24 6.22
N GLY A 157 -15.45 10.13 7.18
CA GLY A 157 -16.69 10.92 7.32
C GLY A 157 -17.78 10.21 8.13
N ARG A 158 -17.82 8.87 8.13
CA ARG A 158 -18.58 8.09 9.12
C ARG A 158 -17.72 7.68 10.29
N ASN A 159 -16.40 7.69 10.11
CA ASN A 159 -15.41 7.35 11.08
C ASN A 159 -15.63 5.95 11.69
N GLU A 160 -15.83 4.97 10.82
CA GLU A 160 -16.10 3.59 11.23
C GLU A 160 -15.39 2.56 10.35
N TRP A 161 -14.98 1.45 10.95
CA TRP A 161 -14.49 0.28 10.23
C TRP A 161 -15.66 -0.50 9.62
N ARG A 162 -15.52 -0.90 8.35
CA ARG A 162 -16.45 -1.80 7.65
C ARG A 162 -15.75 -3.03 7.11
N LYS A 163 -16.55 -4.04 6.82
CA LYS A 163 -16.12 -5.35 6.32
C LYS A 163 -16.85 -5.67 5.02
N SER A 164 -16.16 -6.39 4.12
CA SER A 164 -16.73 -6.90 2.88
C SER A 164 -16.01 -8.17 2.44
N ASP A 165 -16.69 -8.99 1.66
CA ASP A 165 -16.08 -10.17 1.02
C ASP A 165 -15.53 -9.85 -0.38
N THR A 166 -15.91 -8.69 -0.94
CA THR A 166 -15.52 -8.28 -2.30
C THR A 166 -15.16 -6.80 -2.36
N TRP A 167 -14.32 -6.47 -3.33
CA TRP A 167 -14.04 -5.10 -3.72
C TRP A 167 -14.19 -4.95 -5.26
N PRO A 168 -14.88 -3.92 -5.79
CA PRO A 168 -15.67 -2.93 -5.03
C PRO A 168 -16.80 -3.56 -4.22
N VAL A 169 -17.17 -2.88 -3.12
CA VAL A 169 -18.26 -3.33 -2.26
C VAL A 169 -19.57 -3.27 -3.05
N SER A 170 -20.39 -4.32 -2.95
CA SER A 170 -21.68 -4.39 -3.64
C SER A 170 -22.57 -3.17 -3.32
N GLY A 171 -23.09 -2.52 -4.36
CA GLY A 171 -23.90 -1.31 -4.24
C GLY A 171 -23.11 0.00 -4.11
N MET A 172 -21.80 -0.02 -4.06
CA MET A 172 -21.00 1.21 -4.19
C MET A 172 -21.13 1.79 -5.60
N ARG A 173 -21.43 3.08 -5.67
CA ARG A 173 -21.26 3.86 -6.89
C ARG A 173 -19.95 4.64 -6.76
N ALA A 174 -19.03 4.41 -7.69
CA ALA A 174 -17.87 5.29 -7.84
C ALA A 174 -18.37 6.65 -8.35
N THR A 175 -18.34 7.67 -7.48
CA THR A 175 -18.70 9.05 -7.84
C THR A 175 -17.46 9.91 -8.11
N GLY A 176 -16.31 9.28 -8.40
CA GLY A 176 -15.05 9.96 -8.63
C GLY A 176 -15.06 10.74 -9.95
N ARG A 177 -15.02 12.07 -9.88
CA ARG A 177 -14.39 12.86 -10.92
C ARG A 177 -12.89 12.70 -10.75
N TRP A 178 -12.25 11.96 -11.62
CA TRP A 178 -10.82 12.10 -11.83
C TRP A 178 -10.61 13.49 -12.45
N SER A 179 -10.20 14.44 -11.65
CA SER A 179 -9.64 15.68 -12.20
C SER A 179 -8.27 15.30 -12.77
N THR A 180 -8.23 15.00 -14.06
CA THR A 180 -6.98 15.09 -14.80
C THR A 180 -6.49 16.52 -14.59
N PHE A 181 -5.38 16.70 -13.91
CA PHE A 181 -4.59 17.91 -14.01
C PHE A 181 -4.07 17.96 -15.44
N SER A 182 -4.89 18.45 -16.36
CA SER A 182 -4.39 18.97 -17.62
C SER A 182 -3.68 20.26 -17.27
N GLY A 183 -2.36 20.20 -17.15
CA GLY A 183 -1.53 21.37 -17.12
C GLY A 183 -1.81 22.16 -18.38
N ALA A 184 -2.59 23.21 -18.26
CA ALA A 184 -2.64 24.27 -19.23
C ALA A 184 -1.42 25.16 -19.01
N ASN A 185 -0.67 25.38 -20.10
CA ASN A 185 0.53 26.19 -20.27
C ASN A 185 0.55 27.50 -19.48
#